data_88711da59bd64f793927a4eb2f3e37b5
#
_entry.id   88711da59bd64f793927a4eb2f3e37b5
#
_cell.length_a   1.000
_cell.length_b   1.000
_cell.length_c   1.000
_cell.angle_alpha   90.00
_cell.angle_beta   90.00
_cell.angle_gamma   90.00
#
_symmetry.space_group_name_H-M   'P 1'
#
loop_
_entity.id
_entity.type
_entity.pdbx_description
1 polymer ?
#
loop_
_entity_poly.entity_id
_entity_poly.type
_entity_poly.pdbx_seq_one_letter_code
_entity_poly.pdbx_strand_id
1 'polypeptide(L)'
;MIQMQTNLSVADNSGARRVQCIKVLGGSKRKTASIGDIIVVSVKEAIPRGRVKKGDVMQAVIVRTAKDIQRPDGSAIRFDDNAAVLVNKSGEPVGTRIFGPVTRELRAKNFMKIISLAPEVL
;
A
#
# COMPACT_ATOMS: atom_id res chain seq x y z
N MET A 1 -11.72 4.13 1.10
CA MET A 1 -11.44 3.37 -0.13
C MET A 1 -10.53 4.18 -1.03
N ILE A 2 -9.65 3.50 -1.71
CA ILE A 2 -8.66 4.14 -2.56
C ILE A 2 -9.17 4.13 -4.00
N GLN A 3 -9.11 5.28 -4.65
CA GLN A 3 -9.53 5.41 -6.05
C GLN A 3 -8.47 6.21 -6.81
N MET A 4 -8.69 6.41 -8.11
CA MET A 4 -7.77 7.22 -8.92
C MET A 4 -7.63 8.60 -8.29
N GLN A 5 -6.40 9.13 -8.31
CA GLN A 5 -6.02 10.43 -7.76
C GLN A 5 -5.96 10.50 -6.22
N THR A 6 -6.19 9.40 -5.51
CA THR A 6 -6.00 9.37 -4.06
C THR A 6 -4.51 9.44 -3.73
N ASN A 7 -4.14 10.32 -2.81
CA ASN A 7 -2.77 10.41 -2.29
C ASN A 7 -2.60 9.45 -1.13
N LEU A 8 -1.46 8.76 -1.10
CA LEU A 8 -1.14 7.80 -0.04
C LEU A 8 0.26 8.09 0.50
N SER A 9 0.43 7.85 1.80
CA SER A 9 1.75 7.81 2.41
C SER A 9 2.43 6.50 2.03
N VAL A 10 3.76 6.51 1.96
CA VAL A 10 4.52 5.29 1.71
C VAL A 10 5.04 4.77 3.03
N ALA A 11 4.74 3.52 3.34
CA ALA A 11 5.03 2.91 4.63
C ALA A 11 6.31 2.08 4.63
N ASP A 12 7.20 2.30 3.67
CA ASP A 12 8.45 1.54 3.58
C ASP A 12 9.66 2.47 3.45
N ASN A 13 10.85 1.87 3.44
CA ASN A 13 12.12 2.59 3.32
C ASN A 13 12.67 2.61 1.90
N SER A 14 11.80 2.51 0.88
CA SER A 14 12.22 2.57 -0.52
C SER A 14 12.74 3.92 -0.95
N GLY A 15 12.40 4.97 -0.20
CA GLY A 15 12.77 6.34 -0.51
C GLY A 15 11.60 7.21 -0.94
N ALA A 16 10.51 6.64 -1.38
CA ALA A 16 9.30 7.39 -1.69
C ALA A 16 8.61 7.79 -0.39
N ARG A 17 8.05 8.99 -0.35
CA ARG A 17 7.30 9.50 0.81
C ARG A 17 5.82 9.59 0.54
N ARG A 18 5.44 10.00 -0.66
CA ARG A 18 4.04 10.16 -1.04
C ARG A 18 3.86 9.70 -2.47
N VAL A 19 2.78 8.98 -2.71
CA VAL A 19 2.41 8.50 -4.03
C VAL A 19 0.95 8.82 -4.30
N GLN A 20 0.59 8.83 -5.58
CA GLN A 20 -0.78 9.06 -6.01
C GLN A 20 -1.25 7.86 -6.82
N CYS A 21 -2.44 7.36 -6.49
CA CYS A 21 -3.03 6.26 -7.23
C CYS A 21 -3.45 6.73 -8.62
N ILE A 22 -2.96 6.07 -9.66
CA ILE A 22 -3.35 6.40 -11.04
C ILE A 22 -4.21 5.32 -11.67
N LYS A 23 -4.22 4.11 -11.12
CA LYS A 23 -5.09 3.05 -11.62
C LYS A 23 -5.31 1.99 -10.54
N VAL A 24 -6.54 1.48 -10.46
CA VAL A 24 -6.88 0.35 -9.61
C VAL A 24 -6.89 -0.91 -10.47
N LEU A 25 -6.09 -1.90 -10.09
CA LEU A 25 -6.01 -3.18 -10.81
C LEU A 25 -7.07 -4.15 -10.29
N GLY A 26 -7.41 -5.16 -11.09
CA GLY A 26 -8.33 -6.21 -10.69
C GLY A 26 -9.61 -6.28 -11.50
N GLY A 27 -9.64 -5.68 -12.69
CA GLY A 27 -10.77 -5.76 -13.61
C GLY A 27 -11.12 -4.42 -14.23
N SER A 28 -11.70 -4.45 -15.42
CA SER A 28 -11.98 -3.24 -16.20
C SER A 28 -13.02 -2.33 -15.55
N LYS A 29 -13.86 -2.85 -14.68
CA LYS A 29 -14.92 -2.08 -14.01
C LYS A 29 -14.58 -1.72 -12.57
N ARG A 30 -13.41 -2.11 -12.09
CA ARG A 30 -13.02 -1.84 -10.71
C ARG A 30 -12.59 -0.39 -10.56
N LYS A 31 -13.24 0.34 -9.65
CA LYS A 31 -13.00 1.76 -9.43
C LYS A 31 -12.33 2.06 -8.09
N THR A 32 -12.44 1.16 -7.12
CA THR A 32 -11.91 1.38 -5.78
C THR A 32 -11.09 0.20 -5.30
N ALA A 33 -10.15 0.48 -4.41
CA ALA A 33 -9.28 -0.53 -3.82
C ALA A 33 -9.30 -0.42 -2.30
N SER A 34 -8.99 -1.51 -1.64
CA SER A 34 -8.92 -1.61 -0.19
C SER A 34 -7.62 -2.30 0.21
N ILE A 35 -7.46 -2.60 1.51
CA ILE A 35 -6.25 -3.24 2.01
C ILE A 35 -6.01 -4.57 1.29
N GLY A 36 -4.75 -4.78 0.87
CA GLY A 36 -4.35 -5.98 0.15
C GLY A 36 -4.56 -5.92 -1.35
N ASP A 37 -5.12 -4.83 -1.86
CA ASP A 37 -5.26 -4.65 -3.30
C ASP A 37 -4.02 -4.01 -3.89
N ILE A 38 -3.71 -4.36 -5.13
CA ILE A 38 -2.58 -3.78 -5.87
C ILE A 38 -3.10 -2.64 -6.71
N ILE A 39 -2.41 -1.51 -6.63
CA ILE A 39 -2.70 -0.32 -7.45
C ILE A 39 -1.45 0.12 -8.19
N VAL A 40 -1.63 0.90 -9.24
CA VAL A 40 -0.53 1.58 -9.93
C VAL A 40 -0.46 2.99 -9.39
N VAL A 41 0.73 3.40 -8.98
CA VAL A 41 0.95 4.72 -8.37
C VAL A 41 2.05 5.47 -9.09
N SER A 42 1.98 6.81 -8.97
CA SER A 42 3.04 7.71 -9.41
C SER A 42 3.67 8.33 -8.16
N VAL A 43 5.00 8.30 -8.09
CA VAL A 43 5.74 8.86 -6.95
C VAL A 43 5.72 10.37 -7.04
N LYS A 44 5.15 11.03 -6.04
CA LYS A 44 5.04 12.50 -5.98
C LYS A 44 6.10 13.16 -5.12
N GLU A 45 6.56 12.47 -4.08
CA GLU A 45 7.64 12.95 -3.21
C GLU A 45 8.57 11.80 -2.88
N ALA A 46 9.87 12.01 -2.99
CA ALA A 46 10.88 11.01 -2.69
C ALA A 46 12.13 11.69 -2.16
N ILE A 47 12.89 10.95 -1.35
CA ILE A 47 14.20 11.44 -0.89
C ILE A 47 15.20 11.39 -2.05
N PRO A 48 16.20 12.32 -2.09
CA PRO A 48 17.09 12.43 -3.25
C PRO A 48 17.92 11.19 -3.58
N ARG A 49 18.23 10.35 -2.59
CA ARG A 49 19.11 9.18 -2.76
C ARG A 49 18.39 7.86 -2.53
N GLY A 50 17.07 7.86 -2.63
CA GLY A 50 16.30 6.62 -2.46
C GLY A 50 16.37 5.71 -3.69
N ARG A 51 15.86 4.50 -3.51
CA ARG A 51 15.74 3.52 -4.60
C ARG A 51 14.71 3.94 -5.64
N VAL A 52 13.80 4.83 -5.25
CA VAL A 52 12.69 5.29 -6.08
C VAL A 52 12.81 6.80 -6.21
N LYS A 53 12.55 7.31 -7.40
CA LYS A 53 12.67 8.74 -7.71
C LYS A 53 11.30 9.33 -7.97
N LYS A 54 11.18 10.65 -7.75
CA LYS A 54 9.98 11.41 -8.08
C LYS A 54 9.63 11.22 -9.56
N GLY A 55 8.37 10.93 -9.83
CA GLY A 55 7.88 10.70 -11.18
C GLY A 55 7.85 9.25 -11.61
N ASP A 56 8.45 8.34 -10.85
CA ASP A 56 8.41 6.92 -11.18
C ASP A 56 6.97 6.38 -11.09
N VAL A 57 6.65 5.45 -11.98
CA VAL A 57 5.36 4.77 -11.99
C VAL A 57 5.60 3.32 -11.58
N MET A 58 4.91 2.88 -10.53
CA MET A 58 5.15 1.57 -9.92
C MET A 58 3.84 0.96 -9.45
N GLN A 59 3.89 -0.32 -9.09
CA GLN A 59 2.79 -0.96 -8.37
C GLN A 59 2.99 -0.80 -6.86
N ALA A 60 1.89 -0.79 -6.14
CA ALA A 60 1.90 -0.70 -4.69
C ALA A 60 0.76 -1.54 -4.11
N VAL A 61 0.96 -2.05 -2.89
CA VAL A 61 -0.04 -2.78 -2.13
C VAL A 61 -0.53 -1.87 -1.01
N ILE A 62 -1.83 -1.72 -0.89
CA ILE A 62 -2.44 -0.90 0.17
C ILE A 62 -2.35 -1.67 1.48
N VAL A 63 -1.73 -1.05 2.50
CA VAL A 63 -1.55 -1.69 3.81
C VAL A 63 -2.38 -1.04 4.91
N ARG A 64 -2.79 0.21 4.75
CA ARG A 64 -3.65 0.93 5.70
C ARG A 64 -4.65 1.80 4.95
N THR A 65 -5.86 1.90 5.48
CA THR A 65 -6.87 2.82 4.94
C THR A 65 -7.51 3.61 6.06
N ALA A 66 -7.90 4.85 5.76
CA ALA A 66 -8.64 5.68 6.70
C ALA A 66 -10.11 5.24 6.83
N LYS A 67 -10.62 4.47 5.88
CA LYS A 67 -11.97 3.94 5.94
C LYS A 67 -11.99 2.61 6.69
N ASP A 68 -13.04 2.39 7.49
CA ASP A 68 -13.23 1.17 8.26
C ASP A 68 -13.27 -0.07 7.38
N ILE A 69 -12.61 -1.13 7.85
CA ILE A 69 -12.70 -2.45 7.23
C ILE A 69 -13.43 -3.36 8.21
N GLN A 70 -14.52 -3.96 7.75
CA GLN A 70 -15.31 -4.90 8.54
C GLN A 70 -14.69 -6.29 8.46
N ARG A 71 -14.56 -6.94 9.60
CA ARG A 71 -14.04 -8.31 9.69
C ARG A 71 -15.18 -9.29 9.93
N PRO A 72 -15.01 -10.56 9.55
CA PRO A 72 -16.04 -11.58 9.76
C PRO A 72 -16.48 -11.78 11.20
N ASP A 73 -15.60 -11.47 12.16
CA ASP A 73 -15.90 -11.61 13.60
C ASP A 73 -16.72 -10.44 14.18
N GLY A 74 -17.12 -9.49 13.32
CA GLY A 74 -17.88 -8.32 13.74
C GLY A 74 -17.04 -7.12 14.15
N SER A 75 -15.72 -7.27 14.25
CA SER A 75 -14.86 -6.14 14.56
C SER A 75 -14.58 -5.29 13.31
N ALA A 76 -14.09 -4.08 13.53
CA ALA A 76 -13.69 -3.20 12.44
C ALA A 76 -12.32 -2.59 12.77
N ILE A 77 -11.53 -2.33 11.73
CA ILE A 77 -10.24 -1.68 11.89
C ILE A 77 -10.17 -0.46 10.98
N ARG A 78 -9.56 0.60 11.50
CA ARG A 78 -9.43 1.88 10.79
C ARG A 78 -8.11 2.53 11.21
N PHE A 79 -7.50 3.24 10.27
CA PHE A 79 -6.26 3.98 10.52
C PHE A 79 -6.49 5.47 10.26
N ASP A 80 -5.53 6.30 10.68
CA ASP A 80 -5.63 7.75 10.50
C ASP A 80 -5.32 8.17 9.06
N ASP A 81 -4.62 7.35 8.31
CA ASP A 81 -4.20 7.68 6.95
C ASP A 81 -4.34 6.49 6.01
N ASN A 82 -4.18 6.76 4.72
CA ASN A 82 -4.04 5.74 3.70
C ASN A 82 -2.55 5.54 3.45
N ALA A 83 -2.09 4.29 3.47
CA ALA A 83 -0.68 3.99 3.27
C ALA A 83 -0.51 2.79 2.36
N ALA A 84 0.58 2.80 1.60
CA ALA A 84 0.91 1.74 0.67
C ALA A 84 2.38 1.36 0.78
N VAL A 85 2.71 0.16 0.35
CA VAL A 85 4.08 -0.34 0.23
C VAL A 85 4.36 -0.58 -1.24
N LEU A 86 5.47 -0.04 -1.74
CA LEU A 86 5.85 -0.20 -3.14
C LEU A 86 6.33 -1.63 -3.38
N VAL A 87 5.87 -2.22 -4.48
CA VAL A 87 6.25 -3.57 -4.88
C VAL A 87 6.72 -3.56 -6.34
N ASN A 88 7.52 -4.55 -6.69
CA ASN A 88 7.92 -4.74 -8.08
C ASN A 88 6.86 -5.55 -8.84
N LYS A 89 7.14 -5.85 -10.11
CA LYS A 89 6.18 -6.57 -10.97
C LYS A 89 5.90 -7.99 -10.48
N SER A 90 6.81 -8.59 -9.72
CA SER A 90 6.58 -9.92 -9.15
C SER A 90 5.86 -9.89 -7.80
N GLY A 91 5.49 -8.71 -7.31
CA GLY A 91 4.75 -8.56 -6.06
C GLY A 91 5.62 -8.50 -4.82
N GLU A 92 6.93 -8.41 -4.97
CA GLU A 92 7.85 -8.33 -3.84
C GLU A 92 8.08 -6.87 -3.42
N PRO A 93 8.21 -6.61 -2.10
CA PRO A 93 8.49 -5.26 -1.63
C PRO A 93 9.82 -4.73 -2.15
N VAL A 94 9.83 -3.47 -2.58
CA VAL A 94 11.06 -2.78 -3.00
C VAL A 94 11.91 -2.44 -1.79
N GLY A 95 11.28 -2.02 -0.68
CA GLY A 95 11.98 -1.70 0.55
C GLY A 95 12.31 -2.93 1.38
N THR A 96 13.16 -2.74 2.39
CA THR A 96 13.57 -3.80 3.32
C THR A 96 12.90 -3.67 4.69
N ARG A 97 12.21 -2.57 4.95
CA ARG A 97 11.51 -2.33 6.22
C ARG A 97 10.17 -1.68 5.95
N ILE A 98 9.21 -1.95 6.85
CA ILE A 98 7.90 -1.34 6.80
C ILE A 98 7.71 -0.56 8.10
N PHE A 99 7.17 0.66 7.99
CA PHE A 99 6.93 1.54 9.11
C PHE A 99 5.46 1.51 9.51
N GLY A 100 5.21 1.37 10.80
CA GLY A 100 3.87 1.34 11.33
C GLY A 100 3.16 0.00 11.15
N PRO A 101 1.92 -0.12 11.64
CA PRO A 101 1.20 -1.38 11.59
C PRO A 101 0.66 -1.69 10.20
N VAL A 102 0.51 -2.97 9.92
CA VAL A 102 -0.24 -3.48 8.76
C VAL A 102 -1.35 -4.39 9.27
N THR A 103 -2.28 -4.77 8.41
CA THR A 103 -3.39 -5.63 8.80
C THR A 103 -3.14 -7.07 8.38
N ARG A 104 -3.73 -8.01 9.13
CA ARG A 104 -3.62 -9.43 8.83
C ARG A 104 -4.38 -9.84 7.56
N GLU A 105 -5.22 -8.98 7.00
CA GLU A 105 -5.88 -9.22 5.72
C GLU A 105 -4.88 -9.43 4.58
N LEU A 106 -3.65 -8.90 4.71
CA LEU A 106 -2.59 -9.13 3.73
C LEU A 106 -2.20 -10.61 3.63
N ARG A 107 -2.32 -11.37 4.71
CA ARG A 107 -2.03 -12.81 4.69
C ARG A 107 -2.98 -13.55 3.75
N ALA A 108 -4.26 -13.20 3.78
CA ALA A 108 -5.25 -13.80 2.90
C ALA A 108 -5.03 -13.46 1.43
N LYS A 109 -4.31 -12.37 1.15
CA LYS A 109 -3.97 -11.93 -0.21
C LYS A 109 -2.56 -12.37 -0.64
N ASN A 110 -1.89 -13.22 0.14
CA ASN A 110 -0.57 -13.79 -0.16
C ASN A 110 0.60 -12.80 -0.12
N PHE A 111 0.48 -11.75 0.70
CA PHE A 111 1.57 -10.79 0.87
C PHE A 111 2.38 -11.08 2.15
N MET A 112 2.87 -12.30 2.26
CA MET A 112 3.59 -12.74 3.45
C MET A 112 4.90 -11.99 3.70
N LYS A 113 5.59 -11.59 2.63
CA LYS A 113 6.83 -10.82 2.80
C LYS A 113 6.57 -9.46 3.42
N ILE A 114 5.47 -8.81 3.06
CA ILE A 114 5.08 -7.53 3.67
C ILE A 114 4.79 -7.74 5.16
N ILE A 115 4.06 -8.79 5.51
CA ILE A 115 3.75 -9.10 6.90
C ILE A 115 5.02 -9.36 7.70
N SER A 116 5.98 -10.10 7.13
CA SER A 116 7.22 -10.43 7.83
C SER A 116 8.12 -9.21 8.08
N LEU A 117 8.01 -8.18 7.26
CA LEU A 117 8.80 -6.97 7.41
C LEU A 117 8.12 -5.93 8.33
N ALA A 118 6.84 -6.11 8.63
CA ALA A 118 6.10 -5.14 9.42
C ALA A 118 6.40 -5.30 10.92
N PRO A 119 6.50 -4.18 11.65
CA PRO A 119 6.75 -4.24 13.10
C PRO A 119 5.53 -4.71 13.89
N GLU A 120 4.34 -4.53 13.35
CA GLU A 120 3.10 -4.89 14.03
C GLU A 120 2.05 -5.30 13.00
N VAL A 121 1.33 -6.39 13.29
CA VAL A 121 0.26 -6.89 12.43
C VAL A 121 -1.04 -6.87 13.23
N LEU A 122 -1.97 -6.05 12.80
CA LEU A 122 -3.29 -5.91 13.43
C LEU A 122 -4.34 -6.65 12.60
#